data_718903facd3072d1237ec3ef1cb09d2d
#
_entry.id   718903facd3072d1237ec3ef1cb09d2d
#
_cell.length_a   1.000
_cell.length_b   1.000
_cell.length_c   1.000
_cell.angle_alpha   90.00
_cell.angle_beta   90.00
_cell.angle_gamma   90.00
#
_symmetry.space_group_name_H-M   'P 1'
#
loop_
_entity.id
_entity.type
_entity.pdbx_description
1 polymer ?
#
loop_
_entity_poly.entity_id
_entity_poly.type
_entity_poly.pdbx_seq_one_letter_code
_entity_poly.pdbx_strand_id
1 'polypeptide(L)'
;NNINMDNFKNIKIGDNKAYVISNIGKPSRIDYSEYNFKWYVYNEDLSKFAMVGIEEDNVVALYSNGIDSNEIDVKLNSNRDFVREKYSPLEYKKKGNTRYVINSDNQYDILEIGKNYVTVFYDIHEDNKVCGYQIISKKAESTLNGIYPQGNDKLQESFEAQTKDLVNTERTKNNLNILSYSEKATTSSRKHSEDMMIKIILIILIKKIKVLSIGWKKKV
;
A
#
# COMPACT_ATOMS: atom_id res chain seq x y z
N ASN A 1 -22.63 10.85 -12.82
CA ASN A 1 -22.57 10.35 -11.45
C ASN A 1 -21.67 11.28 -10.64
N ASN A 2 -22.28 12.07 -9.74
CA ASN A 2 -21.48 12.92 -8.86
C ASN A 2 -20.79 12.02 -7.82
N ILE A 3 -19.47 12.00 -7.83
CA ILE A 3 -18.68 11.40 -6.76
C ILE A 3 -18.72 12.35 -5.56
N ASN A 4 -19.13 11.82 -4.41
CA ASN A 4 -19.20 12.58 -3.15
C ASN A 4 -18.21 12.00 -2.14
N MET A 5 -16.95 12.42 -2.22
CA MET A 5 -15.89 11.94 -1.34
C MET A 5 -16.00 12.42 0.11
N ASP A 6 -16.85 13.42 0.41
CA ASP A 6 -17.05 13.89 1.79
C ASP A 6 -17.65 12.81 2.70
N ASN A 7 -18.31 11.82 2.11
CA ASN A 7 -18.87 10.67 2.82
C ASN A 7 -17.88 9.49 3.01
N PHE A 8 -16.67 9.55 2.41
CA PHE A 8 -15.71 8.44 2.51
C PHE A 8 -15.37 8.09 3.97
N LYS A 9 -15.23 9.08 4.84
CA LYS A 9 -14.92 8.85 6.25
C LYS A 9 -15.95 7.99 7.00
N ASN A 10 -17.18 7.83 6.46
CA ASN A 10 -18.23 7.00 7.04
C ASN A 10 -18.25 5.57 6.48
N ILE A 11 -17.40 5.27 5.47
CA ILE A 11 -17.27 3.91 4.95
C ILE A 11 -16.45 3.09 5.94
N LYS A 12 -16.91 1.87 6.23
CA LYS A 12 -16.34 0.98 7.24
C LYS A 12 -16.06 -0.40 6.67
N ILE A 13 -15.12 -1.10 7.30
CA ILE A 13 -14.91 -2.52 7.03
C ILE A 13 -16.21 -3.30 7.34
N GLY A 14 -16.66 -4.09 6.36
CA GLY A 14 -17.92 -4.85 6.43
C GLY A 14 -19.10 -4.18 5.75
N ASP A 15 -18.99 -2.90 5.36
CA ASP A 15 -20.06 -2.26 4.58
C ASP A 15 -20.24 -2.95 3.23
N ASN A 16 -21.48 -2.94 2.72
CA ASN A 16 -21.78 -3.52 1.41
C ASN A 16 -21.35 -2.57 0.28
N LYS A 17 -20.89 -3.13 -0.83
CA LYS A 17 -20.51 -2.38 -2.04
C LYS A 17 -21.61 -1.42 -2.53
N ALA A 18 -22.87 -1.84 -2.47
CA ALA A 18 -23.98 -0.97 -2.88
C ALA A 18 -24.09 0.27 -1.99
N TYR A 19 -23.85 0.13 -0.69
CA TYR A 19 -23.77 1.26 0.24
C TYR A 19 -22.62 2.20 -0.12
N VAL A 20 -21.43 1.67 -0.41
CA VAL A 20 -20.27 2.48 -0.87
C VAL A 20 -20.65 3.30 -2.09
N ILE A 21 -21.18 2.65 -3.14
CA ILE A 21 -21.55 3.31 -4.40
C ILE A 21 -22.66 4.35 -4.20
N SER A 22 -23.62 4.09 -3.32
CA SER A 22 -24.68 5.05 -3.03
C SER A 22 -24.21 6.30 -2.28
N ASN A 23 -23.17 6.16 -1.44
CA ASN A 23 -22.66 7.25 -0.62
C ASN A 23 -21.59 8.10 -1.30
N ILE A 24 -20.64 7.46 -1.98
CA ILE A 24 -19.48 8.16 -2.57
C ILE A 24 -19.43 8.09 -4.11
N GLY A 25 -20.34 7.36 -4.74
CA GLY A 25 -20.38 7.22 -6.19
C GLY A 25 -19.62 6.01 -6.72
N LYS A 26 -19.58 5.88 -8.06
CA LYS A 26 -18.83 4.82 -8.72
C LYS A 26 -17.33 5.15 -8.73
N PRO A 27 -16.45 4.15 -8.58
CA PRO A 27 -15.02 4.39 -8.66
C PRO A 27 -14.62 4.84 -10.07
N SER A 28 -13.56 5.65 -10.16
CA SER A 28 -12.95 6.04 -11.44
C SER A 28 -12.26 4.85 -12.12
N ARG A 29 -11.74 3.91 -11.33
CA ARG A 29 -11.03 2.73 -11.79
C ARG A 29 -11.15 1.58 -10.77
N ILE A 30 -11.03 0.34 -11.24
CA ILE A 30 -10.96 -0.85 -10.38
C ILE A 30 -9.62 -1.53 -10.66
N ASP A 31 -8.77 -1.59 -9.62
CA ASP A 31 -7.44 -2.15 -9.67
C ASP A 31 -7.38 -3.54 -9.00
N TYR A 32 -6.43 -4.36 -9.41
CA TYR A 32 -6.08 -5.58 -8.70
C TYR A 32 -5.26 -5.25 -7.45
N SER A 33 -5.44 -6.02 -6.40
CA SER A 33 -4.57 -5.99 -5.22
C SER A 33 -3.70 -7.24 -5.17
N GLU A 34 -2.73 -7.24 -4.28
CA GLU A 34 -1.94 -8.43 -3.92
C GLU A 34 -2.75 -9.49 -3.16
N TYR A 35 -3.94 -9.11 -2.70
CA TYR A 35 -4.90 -9.97 -2.01
C TYR A 35 -5.99 -10.47 -2.96
N ASN A 36 -7.01 -11.13 -2.44
CA ASN A 36 -8.16 -11.58 -3.23
C ASN A 36 -9.15 -10.46 -3.57
N PHE A 37 -9.09 -9.32 -2.87
CA PHE A 37 -9.98 -8.20 -3.13
C PHE A 37 -9.49 -7.29 -4.26
N LYS A 38 -10.36 -6.43 -4.77
CA LYS A 38 -10.04 -5.38 -5.73
C LYS A 38 -10.17 -4.00 -5.09
N TRP A 39 -9.25 -3.10 -5.44
CA TRP A 39 -9.32 -1.71 -5.06
C TRP A 39 -10.27 -0.93 -5.96
N TYR A 40 -11.29 -0.31 -5.40
CA TYR A 40 -12.14 0.69 -6.03
C TYR A 40 -11.50 2.04 -5.80
N VAL A 41 -10.97 2.64 -6.86
CA VAL A 41 -10.12 3.84 -6.81
C VAL A 41 -10.95 5.09 -7.06
N TYR A 42 -10.79 6.08 -6.22
CA TYR A 42 -11.42 7.40 -6.26
C TYR A 42 -10.33 8.45 -6.34
N ASN A 43 -10.04 8.94 -7.56
CA ASN A 43 -8.94 9.85 -7.87
C ASN A 43 -9.37 11.05 -8.74
N GLU A 44 -10.66 11.36 -8.84
CA GLU A 44 -11.13 12.55 -9.57
C GLU A 44 -10.68 13.84 -8.90
N ASP A 45 -10.71 13.88 -7.57
CA ASP A 45 -10.10 14.93 -6.75
C ASP A 45 -8.90 14.33 -6.00
N LEU A 46 -7.70 14.59 -6.50
CA LEU A 46 -6.48 14.04 -5.90
C LEU A 46 -6.22 14.55 -4.47
N SER A 47 -6.77 15.70 -4.10
CA SER A 47 -6.69 16.17 -2.69
C SER A 47 -7.48 15.29 -1.73
N LYS A 48 -8.42 14.51 -2.26
CA LYS A 48 -9.29 13.57 -1.55
C LYS A 48 -9.07 12.12 -2.02
N PHE A 49 -7.86 11.80 -2.45
CA PHE A 49 -7.55 10.46 -2.96
C PHE A 49 -7.85 9.37 -1.93
N ALA A 50 -8.61 8.37 -2.36
CA ALA A 50 -8.98 7.23 -1.53
C ALA A 50 -9.21 5.96 -2.36
N MET A 51 -9.07 4.81 -1.71
CA MET A 51 -9.38 3.51 -2.28
C MET A 51 -10.18 2.67 -1.30
N VAL A 52 -11.15 1.92 -1.81
CA VAL A 52 -11.98 0.98 -1.05
C VAL A 52 -11.75 -0.43 -1.59
N GLY A 53 -11.23 -1.33 -0.75
CA GLY A 53 -11.01 -2.74 -1.10
C GLY A 53 -12.30 -3.53 -0.96
N ILE A 54 -12.75 -4.14 -2.05
CA ILE A 54 -14.01 -4.92 -2.11
C ILE A 54 -13.71 -6.38 -2.41
N GLU A 55 -14.19 -7.27 -1.55
CA GLU A 55 -14.20 -8.72 -1.71
C GLU A 55 -15.63 -9.24 -1.47
N GLU A 56 -16.16 -10.06 -2.39
CA GLU A 56 -17.51 -10.65 -2.25
C GLU A 56 -18.58 -9.62 -1.86
N ASP A 57 -18.56 -8.47 -2.55
CA ASP A 57 -19.46 -7.33 -2.34
C ASP A 57 -19.36 -6.64 -0.97
N ASN A 58 -18.32 -6.91 -0.17
CA ASN A 58 -18.10 -6.27 1.12
C ASN A 58 -16.79 -5.49 1.15
N VAL A 59 -16.77 -4.41 1.91
CA VAL A 59 -15.56 -3.63 2.20
C VAL A 59 -14.66 -4.45 3.12
N VAL A 60 -13.45 -4.74 2.66
CA VAL A 60 -12.43 -5.48 3.43
C VAL A 60 -11.16 -4.68 3.63
N ALA A 61 -11.00 -3.57 2.90
CA ALA A 61 -9.86 -2.68 3.04
C ALA A 61 -10.24 -1.23 2.72
N LEU A 62 -9.50 -0.29 3.32
CA LEU A 62 -9.59 1.15 3.07
C LEU A 62 -8.17 1.72 2.96
N TYR A 63 -7.98 2.68 2.08
CA TYR A 63 -6.77 3.48 1.97
C TYR A 63 -7.14 4.94 1.71
N SER A 64 -6.50 5.86 2.39
CA SER A 64 -6.49 7.27 2.00
C SER A 64 -5.24 7.99 2.50
N ASN A 65 -4.82 8.97 1.73
CA ASN A 65 -3.88 10.02 2.12
C ASN A 65 -4.48 11.43 1.99
N GLY A 66 -5.77 11.54 1.70
CA GLY A 66 -6.51 12.79 1.52
C GLY A 66 -7.69 12.99 2.47
N ILE A 67 -8.23 11.92 3.05
CA ILE A 67 -9.45 11.98 3.87
C ILE A 67 -9.27 11.13 5.13
N ASP A 68 -9.67 11.67 6.29
CA ASP A 68 -9.73 10.90 7.54
C ASP A 68 -10.76 9.77 7.45
N SER A 69 -10.57 8.73 8.26
CA SER A 69 -11.55 7.66 8.45
C SER A 69 -12.09 7.68 9.88
N ASN A 70 -13.36 7.30 10.05
CA ASN A 70 -13.95 7.07 11.37
C ASN A 70 -13.65 5.65 11.92
N GLU A 71 -13.00 4.78 11.12
CA GLU A 71 -12.57 3.45 11.53
C GLU A 71 -11.38 3.48 12.51
N ILE A 72 -10.62 4.58 12.50
CA ILE A 72 -9.47 4.79 13.36
C ILE A 72 -9.52 6.19 13.98
N ASP A 73 -9.06 6.30 15.20
CA ASP A 73 -8.93 7.59 15.88
C ASP A 73 -7.50 8.15 15.70
N VAL A 74 -7.10 8.20 14.43
CA VAL A 74 -5.85 8.81 13.95
C VAL A 74 -6.22 9.68 12.75
N LYS A 75 -5.86 10.96 12.81
CA LYS A 75 -6.11 11.91 11.73
C LYS A 75 -4.86 12.14 10.90
N LEU A 76 -5.05 12.45 9.62
CA LEU A 76 -3.99 12.99 8.77
C LEU A 76 -3.38 14.23 9.44
N ASN A 77 -2.08 14.42 9.27
CA ASN A 77 -1.26 15.46 9.91
C ASN A 77 -1.08 15.33 11.44
N SER A 78 -1.62 14.28 12.10
CA SER A 78 -1.26 13.98 13.48
C SER A 78 0.22 13.62 13.59
N ASN A 79 0.85 13.90 14.73
CA ASN A 79 2.25 13.52 14.96
C ASN A 79 2.33 12.01 15.27
N ARG A 80 3.41 11.36 14.83
CA ARG A 80 3.69 9.93 15.10
C ARG A 80 3.71 9.61 16.58
N ASP A 81 4.26 10.50 17.40
CA ASP A 81 4.38 10.27 18.85
C ASP A 81 2.98 10.17 19.50
N PHE A 82 2.02 11.00 19.05
CA PHE A 82 0.61 10.88 19.46
C PHE A 82 0.02 9.51 19.06
N VAL A 83 0.33 9.01 17.88
CA VAL A 83 -0.13 7.67 17.46
C VAL A 83 0.45 6.59 18.35
N ARG A 84 1.74 6.65 18.66
CA ARG A 84 2.47 5.68 19.50
C ARG A 84 2.12 5.76 20.98
N GLU A 85 1.70 6.92 21.45
CA GLU A 85 1.17 7.08 22.82
C GLU A 85 -0.19 6.38 22.95
N LYS A 86 -1.01 6.45 21.91
CA LYS A 86 -2.36 5.90 21.90
C LYS A 86 -2.39 4.41 21.53
N TYR A 87 -1.52 3.96 20.65
CA TYR A 87 -1.47 2.60 20.12
C TYR A 87 -0.06 2.03 20.21
N SER A 88 0.04 0.74 20.51
CA SER A 88 1.31 0.02 20.47
C SER A 88 1.53 -0.58 19.09
N PRO A 89 2.54 -0.14 18.32
CA PRO A 89 2.87 -0.73 17.03
C PRO A 89 3.30 -2.19 17.17
N LEU A 90 2.99 -2.99 16.15
CA LEU A 90 3.45 -4.36 16.04
C LEU A 90 4.95 -4.38 15.71
N GLU A 91 5.72 -5.20 16.41
CA GLU A 91 7.12 -5.48 16.07
C GLU A 91 7.24 -6.54 14.96
N TYR A 92 6.24 -7.38 14.80
CA TYR A 92 6.19 -8.44 13.79
C TYR A 92 4.75 -8.80 13.43
N LYS A 93 4.56 -9.32 12.21
CA LYS A 93 3.36 -10.05 11.80
C LYS A 93 3.62 -11.55 11.86
N LYS A 94 2.61 -12.31 12.27
CA LYS A 94 2.68 -13.78 12.30
C LYS A 94 1.80 -14.37 11.19
N LYS A 95 2.38 -15.25 10.36
CA LYS A 95 1.66 -16.08 9.38
C LYS A 95 2.01 -17.54 9.62
N GLY A 96 1.02 -18.34 10.00
CA GLY A 96 1.26 -19.72 10.44
C GLY A 96 2.29 -19.76 11.57
N ASN A 97 3.38 -20.51 11.38
CA ASN A 97 4.48 -20.63 12.34
C ASN A 97 5.61 -19.61 12.12
N THR A 98 5.51 -18.75 11.11
CA THR A 98 6.57 -17.80 10.76
C THR A 98 6.26 -16.42 11.34
N ARG A 99 7.28 -15.78 11.95
CA ARG A 99 7.26 -14.38 12.37
C ARG A 99 8.00 -13.53 11.36
N TYR A 100 7.37 -12.48 10.90
CA TYR A 100 7.93 -11.50 9.97
C TYR A 100 8.15 -10.19 10.72
N VAL A 101 9.41 -9.89 11.01
CA VAL A 101 9.80 -8.66 11.70
C VAL A 101 9.48 -7.47 10.79
N ILE A 102 8.86 -6.45 11.39
CA ILE A 102 8.54 -5.20 10.71
C ILE A 102 9.76 -4.28 10.84
N ASN A 103 10.39 -3.99 9.70
CA ASN A 103 11.46 -3.00 9.62
C ASN A 103 10.96 -1.82 8.77
N SER A 104 10.39 -0.82 9.42
CA SER A 104 9.75 0.32 8.77
C SER A 104 10.66 1.52 8.61
N ASP A 105 11.88 1.50 9.16
CA ASP A 105 12.78 2.66 9.23
C ASP A 105 12.06 3.94 9.71
N ASN A 106 11.09 3.78 10.60
CA ASN A 106 10.20 4.83 11.13
C ASN A 106 9.28 5.50 10.08
N GLN A 107 9.13 4.92 8.89
CA GLN A 107 8.25 5.47 7.85
C GLN A 107 6.79 5.05 8.02
N TYR A 108 6.53 3.97 8.73
CA TYR A 108 5.18 3.53 9.06
C TYR A 108 5.14 2.70 10.34
N ASP A 109 3.97 2.66 10.96
CA ASP A 109 3.63 1.72 12.02
C ASP A 109 2.48 0.82 11.57
N ILE A 110 2.50 -0.44 11.98
CA ILE A 110 1.37 -1.35 11.82
C ILE A 110 0.73 -1.56 13.18
N LEU A 111 -0.55 -1.25 13.28
CA LEU A 111 -1.36 -1.38 14.47
C LEU A 111 -2.32 -2.56 14.32
N GLU A 112 -2.64 -3.22 15.41
CA GLU A 112 -3.70 -4.20 15.46
C GLU A 112 -4.90 -3.61 16.21
N ILE A 113 -5.98 -3.29 15.47
CA ILE A 113 -7.18 -2.67 16.04
C ILE A 113 -8.37 -3.59 15.77
N GLY A 114 -8.86 -4.26 16.79
CA GLY A 114 -9.95 -5.21 16.66
C GLY A 114 -9.63 -6.34 15.67
N LYS A 115 -10.41 -6.44 14.60
CA LYS A 115 -10.23 -7.44 13.54
C LYS A 115 -9.45 -6.92 12.32
N ASN A 116 -8.79 -5.77 12.46
CA ASN A 116 -8.12 -5.10 11.35
C ASN A 116 -6.63 -4.89 11.66
N TYR A 117 -5.80 -4.91 10.61
CA TYR A 117 -4.49 -4.28 10.62
C TYR A 117 -4.62 -2.87 10.05
N VAL A 118 -4.03 -1.93 10.74
CA VAL A 118 -3.99 -0.51 10.34
C VAL A 118 -2.53 -0.12 10.16
N THR A 119 -2.14 0.18 8.93
CA THR A 119 -0.83 0.77 8.64
C THR A 119 -1.00 2.28 8.60
N VAL A 120 -0.24 2.98 9.44
CA VAL A 120 -0.17 4.44 9.48
C VAL A 120 1.16 4.86 8.87
N PHE A 121 1.13 5.67 7.82
CA PHE A 121 2.32 6.15 7.11
C PHE A 121 2.72 7.53 7.61
N TYR A 122 4.02 7.78 7.74
CA TYR A 122 4.59 9.03 8.24
C TYR A 122 5.47 9.70 7.20
N ASP A 123 5.34 11.02 7.08
CA ASP A 123 6.31 11.83 6.36
C ASP A 123 7.49 12.14 7.29
N ILE A 124 8.60 11.45 7.08
CA ILE A 124 9.82 11.61 7.89
C ILE A 124 10.53 12.93 7.62
N HIS A 125 10.15 13.66 6.55
CA HIS A 125 10.69 14.97 6.18
C HIS A 125 9.84 16.12 6.72
N GLU A 126 8.60 15.85 7.15
CA GLU A 126 7.68 16.80 7.77
C GLU A 126 7.32 16.39 9.20
N ASP A 127 8.27 16.42 10.10
CA ASP A 127 8.09 16.16 11.55
C ASP A 127 7.39 14.83 11.87
N ASN A 128 7.53 13.82 11.02
CA ASN A 128 6.87 12.51 11.14
C ASN A 128 5.34 12.62 11.26
N LYS A 129 4.73 13.51 10.50
CA LYS A 129 3.28 13.63 10.44
C LYS A 129 2.66 12.45 9.69
N VAL A 130 1.47 12.06 10.13
CA VAL A 130 0.66 11.07 9.42
C VAL A 130 0.31 11.60 8.03
N CYS A 131 0.83 10.96 6.99
CA CYS A 131 0.59 11.33 5.59
C CYS A 131 -0.41 10.41 4.88
N GLY A 132 -0.78 9.29 5.49
CA GLY A 132 -1.76 8.35 4.96
C GLY A 132 -2.00 7.17 5.89
N TYR A 133 -2.99 6.38 5.59
CA TYR A 133 -3.28 5.14 6.31
C TYR A 133 -3.85 4.07 5.38
N GLN A 134 -3.68 2.81 5.76
CA GLN A 134 -4.29 1.66 5.13
C GLN A 134 -4.91 0.76 6.20
N ILE A 135 -6.17 0.39 6.04
CA ILE A 135 -6.88 -0.53 6.93
C ILE A 135 -7.16 -1.79 6.12
N ILE A 136 -6.77 -2.95 6.61
CA ILE A 136 -7.08 -4.24 5.97
C ILE A 136 -7.61 -5.19 7.04
N SER A 137 -8.75 -5.83 6.77
CA SER A 137 -9.27 -6.85 7.67
C SER A 137 -8.29 -8.03 7.77
N LYS A 138 -8.12 -8.59 8.96
CA LYS A 138 -7.24 -9.76 9.18
C LYS A 138 -7.62 -10.95 8.28
N LYS A 139 -8.92 -11.10 7.96
CA LYS A 139 -9.40 -12.11 7.02
C LYS A 139 -8.82 -11.88 5.63
N ALA A 140 -8.92 -10.66 5.08
CA ALA A 140 -8.35 -10.32 3.78
C ALA A 140 -6.82 -10.43 3.78
N GLU A 141 -6.15 -9.92 4.82
CA GLU A 141 -4.70 -10.05 4.99
C GLU A 141 -4.22 -11.51 4.96
N SER A 142 -5.01 -12.44 5.49
CA SER A 142 -4.67 -13.87 5.53
C SER A 142 -4.70 -14.53 4.15
N THR A 143 -5.32 -13.93 3.15
CA THR A 143 -5.38 -14.48 1.77
C THR A 143 -4.07 -14.33 1.01
N LEU A 144 -3.18 -13.45 1.44
CA LEU A 144 -1.85 -13.31 0.84
C LEU A 144 -0.97 -14.52 1.19
N ASN A 145 -0.56 -15.28 0.19
CA ASN A 145 0.40 -16.37 0.36
C ASN A 145 1.83 -15.83 0.46
N GLY A 146 2.39 -15.84 1.69
CA GLY A 146 3.72 -15.29 1.94
C GLY A 146 3.72 -13.82 2.30
N ILE A 147 4.84 -13.12 2.06
CA ILE A 147 5.00 -11.67 2.28
C ILE A 147 4.80 -10.89 0.99
N TYR A 148 5.23 -11.46 -0.12
CA TYR A 148 5.18 -10.83 -1.43
C TYR A 148 4.16 -11.55 -2.31
N PRO A 149 3.36 -10.80 -3.08
CA PRO A 149 2.43 -11.39 -4.03
C PRO A 149 3.18 -12.08 -5.16
N GLN A 150 2.51 -13.04 -5.79
CA GLN A 150 2.96 -13.51 -7.10
C GLN A 150 2.62 -12.43 -8.13
N GLY A 151 3.65 -11.93 -8.82
CA GLY A 151 3.48 -10.90 -9.86
C GLY A 151 2.70 -11.46 -11.05
N ASN A 152 1.86 -10.61 -11.62
CA ASN A 152 1.24 -10.78 -12.94
C ASN A 152 1.01 -9.41 -13.58
N ASP A 153 0.79 -9.39 -14.89
CA ASP A 153 0.68 -8.13 -15.66
C ASP A 153 -0.41 -7.20 -15.13
N LYS A 154 -1.57 -7.74 -14.74
CA LYS A 154 -2.70 -6.94 -14.23
C LYS A 154 -2.38 -6.30 -12.87
N LEU A 155 -1.68 -7.01 -12.00
CA LEU A 155 -1.24 -6.49 -10.72
C LEU A 155 -0.18 -5.40 -10.93
N GLN A 156 0.77 -5.63 -11.85
CA GLN A 156 1.79 -4.65 -12.22
C GLN A 156 1.14 -3.35 -12.75
N GLU A 157 0.23 -3.45 -13.72
CA GLU A 157 -0.50 -2.30 -14.26
C GLU A 157 -1.27 -1.53 -13.17
N SER A 158 -1.89 -2.26 -12.24
CA SER A 158 -2.60 -1.66 -11.10
C SER A 158 -1.65 -0.88 -10.20
N PHE A 159 -0.51 -1.45 -9.85
CA PHE A 159 0.51 -0.77 -9.02
C PHE A 159 1.12 0.44 -9.70
N GLU A 160 1.39 0.37 -11.01
CA GLU A 160 1.88 1.52 -11.79
C GLU A 160 0.85 2.65 -11.80
N ALA A 161 -0.43 2.33 -11.98
CA ALA A 161 -1.51 3.32 -11.94
C ALA A 161 -1.66 3.95 -10.57
N GLN A 162 -1.64 3.15 -9.49
CA GLN A 162 -1.69 3.63 -8.11
C GLN A 162 -0.47 4.49 -7.77
N THR A 163 0.73 4.09 -8.19
CA THR A 163 1.95 4.88 -7.97
C THR A 163 1.83 6.27 -8.59
N LYS A 164 1.30 6.35 -9.83
CA LYS A 164 1.06 7.64 -10.48
C LYS A 164 0.06 8.49 -9.69
N ASP A 165 -1.02 7.88 -9.19
CA ASP A 165 -2.02 8.60 -8.41
C ASP A 165 -1.42 9.12 -7.10
N LEU A 166 -0.64 8.30 -6.38
CA LEU A 166 0.04 8.70 -5.15
C LEU A 166 1.02 9.86 -5.38
N VAL A 167 1.86 9.78 -6.41
CA VAL A 167 2.79 10.87 -6.76
C VAL A 167 2.01 12.14 -7.09
N ASN A 168 0.93 12.05 -7.86
CA ASN A 168 0.13 13.20 -8.23
C ASN A 168 -0.65 13.78 -7.04
N THR A 169 -1.08 12.95 -6.09
CA THR A 169 -1.68 13.41 -4.85
C THR A 169 -0.70 14.27 -4.04
N GLU A 170 0.53 13.79 -3.86
CA GLU A 170 1.54 14.58 -3.13
C GLU A 170 1.91 15.87 -3.89
N ARG A 171 1.98 15.83 -5.22
CA ARG A 171 2.18 17.03 -6.03
C ARG A 171 1.04 18.04 -5.87
N THR A 172 -0.21 17.56 -5.85
CA THR A 172 -1.39 18.41 -5.64
C THR A 172 -1.37 19.06 -4.25
N LYS A 173 -1.05 18.32 -3.19
CA LYS A 173 -0.90 18.86 -1.84
C LYS A 173 0.16 19.97 -1.75
N ASN A 174 1.21 19.86 -2.55
CA ASN A 174 2.30 20.82 -2.61
C ASN A 174 2.11 21.90 -3.70
N ASN A 175 0.91 22.05 -4.27
CA ASN A 175 0.58 22.99 -5.33
C ASN A 175 1.48 22.86 -6.58
N LEU A 176 1.94 21.67 -6.87
CA LEU A 176 2.73 21.33 -8.05
C LEU A 176 1.85 20.77 -9.17
N ASN A 177 2.22 21.06 -10.42
CA ASN A 177 1.51 20.50 -11.57
C ASN A 177 1.57 18.96 -11.55
N ILE A 178 0.44 18.30 -11.81
CA ILE A 178 0.38 16.84 -11.91
C ILE A 178 1.20 16.33 -13.10
N LEU A 179 1.73 15.11 -12.96
CA LEU A 179 2.45 14.42 -14.03
C LEU A 179 1.47 13.72 -14.96
N SER A 180 1.69 13.87 -16.25
CA SER A 180 0.98 13.09 -17.28
C SER A 180 1.67 11.74 -17.51
N TYR A 181 0.91 10.77 -18.04
CA TYR A 181 1.46 9.49 -18.46
C TYR A 181 2.36 9.67 -19.69
N SER A 182 3.50 8.99 -19.70
CA SER A 182 4.40 8.93 -20.84
C SER A 182 4.77 7.48 -21.13
N GLU A 183 4.34 6.95 -22.26
CA GLU A 183 4.64 5.58 -22.70
C GLU A 183 6.15 5.33 -22.80
N LYS A 184 6.90 6.30 -23.31
CA LYS A 184 8.37 6.21 -23.41
C LYS A 184 9.03 6.09 -22.04
N ALA A 185 8.59 6.89 -21.07
CA ALA A 185 9.11 6.83 -19.70
C ALA A 185 8.74 5.50 -19.03
N THR A 186 7.51 5.03 -19.19
CA THR A 186 7.06 3.75 -18.64
C THR A 186 7.84 2.58 -19.22
N THR A 187 8.01 2.52 -20.55
CA THR A 187 8.80 1.48 -21.20
C THR A 187 10.26 1.50 -20.72
N SER A 188 10.87 2.67 -20.61
CA SER A 188 12.23 2.82 -20.11
C SER A 188 12.37 2.36 -18.66
N SER A 189 11.41 2.73 -17.81
CA SER A 189 11.41 2.34 -16.38
C SER A 189 11.21 0.83 -16.20
N ARG A 190 10.33 0.20 -16.98
CA ARG A 190 10.13 -1.26 -16.95
C ARG A 190 11.42 -1.99 -17.34
N LYS A 191 12.05 -1.59 -18.46
CA LYS A 191 13.34 -2.17 -18.89
C LYS A 191 14.43 -2.01 -17.82
N HIS A 192 14.49 -0.86 -17.17
CA HIS A 192 15.45 -0.62 -16.09
C HIS A 192 15.18 -1.52 -14.87
N SER A 193 13.93 -1.71 -14.49
CA SER A 193 13.55 -2.61 -13.40
C SER A 193 13.89 -4.07 -13.73
N GLU A 194 13.61 -4.52 -14.95
CA GLU A 194 14.00 -5.86 -15.43
C GLU A 194 15.51 -6.04 -15.40
N ASP A 195 16.27 -5.06 -15.88
CA ASP A 195 17.74 -5.08 -15.89
C ASP A 195 18.32 -5.13 -14.47
N MET A 196 17.76 -4.38 -13.53
CA MET A 196 18.13 -4.46 -12.12
C MET A 196 17.86 -5.85 -11.53
N MET A 197 16.70 -6.44 -11.83
CA MET A 197 16.37 -7.78 -11.35
C MET A 197 17.35 -8.83 -11.88
N ILE A 198 17.69 -8.79 -13.16
CA ILE A 198 18.66 -9.70 -13.79
C ILE A 198 20.06 -9.50 -13.19
N LYS A 199 20.51 -8.27 -13.00
CA LYS A 199 21.82 -7.96 -12.39
C LYS A 199 21.90 -8.43 -10.94
N ILE A 200 20.84 -8.24 -10.16
CA ILE A 200 20.81 -8.74 -8.77
C ILE A 200 20.89 -10.27 -8.73
N ILE A 201 20.16 -10.97 -9.60
CA ILE A 201 20.22 -12.43 -9.72
C ILE A 201 21.64 -12.87 -10.11
N LEU A 202 22.26 -12.21 -11.08
CA LEU A 202 23.65 -12.47 -11.50
C LEU A 202 24.65 -12.27 -10.36
N ILE A 203 24.54 -11.19 -9.58
CA ILE A 203 25.42 -10.91 -8.44
C ILE A 203 25.27 -11.98 -7.36
N ILE A 204 24.04 -12.42 -7.07
CA ILE A 204 23.77 -13.49 -6.09
C ILE A 204 24.39 -14.81 -6.56
N LEU A 205 24.21 -15.17 -7.83
CA LEU A 205 24.82 -16.37 -8.42
C LEU A 205 26.32 -16.34 -8.39
N ILE A 206 26.95 -15.22 -8.76
CA ILE A 206 28.41 -15.04 -8.74
C ILE A 206 28.96 -15.15 -7.30
N LYS A 207 28.30 -14.53 -6.32
CA LYS A 207 28.67 -14.66 -4.90
C LYS A 207 28.56 -16.11 -4.43
N LYS A 208 27.49 -16.82 -4.79
CA LYS A 208 27.30 -18.23 -4.44
C LYS A 208 28.36 -19.13 -5.04
N ILE A 209 28.73 -18.93 -6.31
CA ILE A 209 29.82 -19.67 -7.00
C ILE A 209 31.17 -19.39 -6.34
N LYS A 210 31.48 -18.13 -6.00
CA LYS A 210 32.74 -17.78 -5.28
C LYS A 210 32.81 -18.44 -3.92
N VAL A 211 31.71 -18.49 -3.15
CA VAL A 211 31.70 -19.16 -1.84
C VAL A 211 31.97 -20.67 -2.00
N LEU A 212 31.37 -21.32 -3.00
CA LEU A 212 31.58 -22.74 -3.30
C LEU A 212 33.03 -23.00 -3.74
N SER A 213 33.63 -22.14 -4.58
CA SER A 213 34.99 -22.28 -5.04
C SER A 213 36.03 -22.10 -3.92
N ILE A 214 35.76 -21.27 -2.92
CA ILE A 214 36.65 -21.09 -1.75
C ILE A 214 36.56 -22.30 -0.82
N GLY A 215 35.38 -22.93 -0.70
CA GLY A 215 35.20 -24.16 0.08
C GLY A 215 35.97 -25.36 -0.46
N TRP A 216 36.20 -25.42 -1.77
CA TRP A 216 36.99 -26.52 -2.41
C TRP A 216 38.49 -26.35 -2.28
N LYS A 217 39.02 -25.14 -2.10
CA LYS A 217 40.44 -24.87 -1.91
C LYS A 217 40.98 -25.12 -0.49
N LYS A 218 40.11 -25.47 0.47
CA LYS A 218 40.51 -25.78 1.86
C LYS A 218 40.54 -27.28 2.18
N LYS A 219 40.51 -28.18 1.18
CA LYS A 219 40.59 -29.64 1.34
C LYS A 219 41.66 -30.25 0.45
N VAL A 220 42.84 -29.66 0.40
CA VAL A 220 44.09 -30.32 -0.11
C VAL A 220 45.18 -30.06 0.88
#